data_118cf97d08c8de45c4551279aa5c8014
#
_entry.id   118cf97d08c8de45c4551279aa5c8014
#
_cell.length_a   1.000
_cell.length_b   1.000
_cell.length_c   1.000
_cell.angle_alpha   90.00
_cell.angle_beta   90.00
_cell.angle_gamma   90.00
#
_symmetry.space_group_name_H-M   'P 1'
#
loop_
_entity.id
_entity.type
_entity.pdbx_description
1 polymer ?
#
loop_
_entity_poly.entity_id
_entity_poly.type
_entity_poly.pdbx_seq_one_letter_code
_entity_poly.pdbx_strand_id
1 'polypeptide(L)'
;FRNLDHIHKIYKTGDIPMYRSIHIQNGTLQFPADTQKAQYVSADEESLLIPKQNTILVRRLSMKEDLKRIQACKYFADENTDLNTEFMTVENHVNYLTRKDGMEMSRNEIDQLFDILMSDMYERYIRLINGSTQINAGELNKLPLQRMEQ
;
A
#
# COMPACT_ATOMS: atom_id res chain seq x y z
N PHE A 1 -10.92 -0.11 10.21
CA PHE A 1 -10.69 0.11 11.64
C PHE A 1 -11.88 0.85 12.24
N ARG A 2 -12.66 0.15 13.06
CA ARG A 2 -13.85 0.72 13.69
C ARG A 2 -13.66 1.07 15.16
N ASN A 3 -12.60 0.57 15.77
CA ASN A 3 -12.29 0.87 17.16
C ASN A 3 -11.49 2.16 17.25
N LEU A 4 -12.18 3.25 17.53
CA LEU A 4 -11.61 4.60 17.56
C LEU A 4 -10.59 4.80 18.67
N ASP A 5 -10.62 3.97 19.71
CA ASP A 5 -9.67 4.09 20.83
C ASP A 5 -8.24 3.72 20.44
N HIS A 6 -8.08 2.96 19.36
CA HIS A 6 -6.78 2.46 18.90
C HIS A 6 -6.21 3.24 17.72
N ILE A 7 -6.89 4.27 17.22
CA ILE A 7 -6.43 5.04 16.07
C ILE A 7 -6.27 6.51 16.43
N HIS A 8 -5.19 7.13 15.94
CA HIS A 8 -4.81 8.48 16.32
C HIS A 8 -4.43 9.32 15.11
N LYS A 9 -4.70 10.63 15.19
CA LYS A 9 -4.31 11.62 14.18
C LYS A 9 -2.87 12.04 14.34
N ILE A 10 -2.41 12.12 15.57
CA ILE A 10 -1.09 12.59 15.94
C ILE A 10 -0.32 11.44 16.58
N TYR A 11 0.96 11.34 16.25
CA TYR A 11 1.81 10.30 16.81
C TYR A 11 1.85 10.37 18.34
N LYS A 12 1.70 9.20 18.95
CA LYS A 12 1.95 8.97 20.37
C LYS A 12 3.06 7.93 20.49
N THR A 13 3.84 8.01 21.55
CA THR A 13 4.96 7.08 21.77
C THR A 13 4.52 5.62 21.62
N GLY A 14 5.19 4.88 20.75
CA GLY A 14 4.90 3.48 20.48
C GLY A 14 3.85 3.23 19.42
N ASP A 15 3.24 4.26 18.86
CA ASP A 15 2.25 4.11 17.80
C ASP A 15 2.86 3.55 16.51
N ILE A 16 2.00 2.85 15.77
CA ILE A 16 2.32 2.22 14.51
C ILE A 16 1.72 3.06 13.37
N PRO A 17 2.48 3.35 12.30
CA PRO A 17 1.91 4.08 11.16
C PRO A 17 0.81 3.27 10.47
N MET A 18 -0.29 3.95 10.15
CA MET A 18 -1.39 3.40 9.37
C MET A 18 -1.46 4.13 8.05
N TYR A 19 -1.11 3.44 6.97
CA TYR A 19 -1.08 4.03 5.64
C TYR A 19 -2.48 4.07 5.04
N ARG A 20 -2.85 5.24 4.53
CA ARG A 20 -4.13 5.52 3.89
C ARG A 20 -3.90 5.93 2.44
N SER A 21 -4.98 5.96 1.66
CA SER A 21 -4.87 6.38 0.26
C SER A 21 -4.27 7.78 0.09
N ILE A 22 -4.50 8.68 1.03
CA ILE A 22 -3.93 10.03 0.99
C ILE A 22 -2.39 10.03 1.01
N HIS A 23 -1.78 8.98 1.53
CA HIS A 23 -0.33 8.87 1.59
C HIS A 23 0.29 8.41 0.27
N ILE A 24 -0.53 7.96 -0.68
CA ILE A 24 -0.09 7.50 -1.99
C ILE A 24 -0.34 8.64 -2.97
N GLN A 25 0.70 9.40 -3.32
CA GLN A 25 0.58 10.59 -4.16
C GLN A 25 1.61 10.56 -5.28
N ASN A 26 1.13 10.59 -6.53
CA ASN A 26 2.00 10.68 -7.70
C ASN A 26 3.11 9.61 -7.73
N GLY A 27 2.78 8.39 -7.34
CA GLY A 27 3.72 7.28 -7.33
C GLY A 27 4.68 7.27 -6.14
N THR A 28 4.49 8.14 -5.16
CA THR A 28 5.37 8.23 -3.98
C THR A 28 4.58 8.10 -2.68
N LEU A 29 5.26 7.62 -1.65
CA LEU A 29 4.70 7.57 -0.30
C LEU A 29 4.98 8.90 0.40
N GLN A 30 3.92 9.56 0.83
CA GLN A 30 4.00 10.83 1.57
C GLN A 30 3.36 10.64 2.95
N PHE A 31 4.19 10.42 3.96
CA PHE A 31 3.74 10.17 5.31
C PHE A 31 4.62 10.94 6.31
N PRO A 32 4.05 11.57 7.34
CA PRO A 32 2.62 11.77 7.55
C PRO A 32 2.02 12.81 6.60
N ALA A 33 0.70 12.81 6.48
CA ALA A 33 -0.02 13.80 5.68
C ALA A 33 -0.68 14.84 6.58
N ASP A 34 -0.92 16.03 6.03
CA ASP A 34 -1.73 17.04 6.68
C ASP A 34 -3.20 16.71 6.47
N THR A 35 -3.81 16.04 7.45
CA THR A 35 -5.17 15.55 7.35
C THR A 35 -5.82 15.49 8.73
N GLN A 36 -7.13 15.60 8.76
CA GLN A 36 -7.92 15.39 9.96
C GLN A 36 -8.19 13.90 10.24
N LYS A 37 -7.84 13.03 9.31
CA LYS A 37 -8.03 11.59 9.46
C LYS A 37 -6.92 10.98 10.30
N ALA A 38 -7.24 9.92 11.01
CA ALA A 38 -6.26 9.17 11.81
C ALA A 38 -5.20 8.52 10.92
N GLN A 39 -3.95 8.57 11.36
CA GLN A 39 -2.80 8.02 10.64
C GLN A 39 -1.96 7.06 11.49
N TYR A 40 -2.34 6.81 12.72
CA TYR A 40 -1.60 5.98 13.65
C TYR A 40 -2.52 5.03 14.37
N VAL A 41 -1.97 3.87 14.71
CA VAL A 41 -2.68 2.82 15.45
C VAL A 41 -1.87 2.48 16.70
N SER A 42 -2.55 2.26 17.81
CA SER A 42 -1.91 1.82 19.04
C SER A 42 -1.25 0.44 18.85
N ALA A 43 -0.05 0.27 19.38
CA ALA A 43 0.67 -0.99 19.31
C ALA A 43 -0.04 -2.13 20.07
N ASP A 44 -1.03 -1.82 20.89
CA ASP A 44 -1.80 -2.82 21.64
C ASP A 44 -2.71 -3.66 20.75
N GLU A 45 -3.02 -3.19 19.56
CA GLU A 45 -3.96 -3.86 18.65
C GLU A 45 -3.21 -4.78 17.68
N GLU A 46 -2.68 -5.89 18.20
CA GLU A 46 -1.83 -6.82 17.44
C GLU A 46 -2.50 -7.39 16.20
N SER A 47 -3.82 -7.57 16.22
CA SER A 47 -4.55 -8.15 15.09
C SER A 47 -4.53 -7.26 13.83
N LEU A 48 -4.21 -5.99 13.98
CA LEU A 48 -4.14 -5.03 12.88
C LEU A 48 -2.72 -4.84 12.35
N LEU A 49 -1.72 -5.41 13.02
CA LEU A 49 -0.32 -5.15 12.72
C LEU A 49 0.19 -6.08 11.63
N ILE A 50 0.99 -5.51 10.73
CA ILE A 50 1.68 -6.22 9.67
C ILE A 50 3.17 -6.06 9.93
N PRO A 51 3.98 -7.14 9.88
CA PRO A 51 5.42 -6.99 9.96
C PRO A 51 5.93 -6.04 8.90
N LYS A 52 6.79 -5.11 9.31
CA LYS A 52 7.36 -4.11 8.41
C LYS A 52 8.22 -4.80 7.36
N GLN A 53 7.91 -4.56 6.10
CA GLN A 53 8.57 -5.26 4.98
C GLN A 53 8.48 -4.42 3.71
N ASN A 54 9.37 -4.68 2.78
CA ASN A 54 9.29 -4.08 1.46
C ASN A 54 8.00 -4.52 0.76
N THR A 55 7.26 -3.56 0.23
CA THR A 55 6.00 -3.85 -0.45
C THR A 55 5.66 -2.72 -1.43
N ILE A 56 4.56 -2.90 -2.13
CA ILE A 56 3.94 -1.84 -2.92
C ILE A 56 2.56 -1.59 -2.34
N LEU A 57 2.26 -0.34 -2.03
CA LEU A 57 0.95 0.08 -1.56
C LEU A 57 0.14 0.56 -2.75
N VAL A 58 -1.09 0.06 -2.86
CA VAL A 58 -1.96 0.33 -4.01
C VAL A 58 -3.28 0.88 -3.51
N ARG A 59 -3.73 2.01 -4.07
CA ARG A 59 -5.06 2.55 -3.75
C ARG A 59 -6.13 1.57 -4.22
N ARG A 60 -7.09 1.31 -3.37
CA ARG A 60 -8.25 0.50 -3.71
C ARG A 60 -9.27 1.25 -4.56
N LEU A 61 -9.40 2.55 -4.36
CA LEU A 61 -10.34 3.40 -5.09
C LEU A 61 -9.62 4.20 -6.16
N SER A 62 -10.15 4.17 -7.37
CA SER A 62 -9.73 5.02 -8.47
C SER A 62 -10.90 5.23 -9.41
N MET A 63 -10.90 6.36 -10.11
CA MET A 63 -11.96 6.73 -11.05
C MET A 63 -11.56 6.37 -12.47
N LYS A 64 -12.55 6.10 -13.32
CA LYS A 64 -12.28 5.87 -14.76
C LYS A 64 -11.64 7.08 -15.42
N GLU A 65 -11.92 8.26 -14.90
CA GLU A 65 -11.40 9.53 -15.38
C GLU A 65 -9.96 9.81 -14.94
N ASP A 66 -9.44 9.04 -13.97
CA ASP A 66 -8.06 9.17 -13.54
C ASP A 66 -7.12 8.77 -14.67
N LEU A 67 -5.96 9.44 -14.77
CA LEU A 67 -4.94 9.12 -15.76
C LEU A 67 -4.48 7.67 -15.66
N LYS A 68 -4.36 7.17 -14.44
CA LYS A 68 -3.99 5.78 -14.15
C LYS A 68 -5.02 5.17 -13.21
N ARG A 69 -5.51 3.97 -13.58
CA ARG A 69 -6.39 3.20 -12.70
C ARG A 69 -5.63 2.61 -11.51
N ILE A 70 -4.38 2.19 -11.75
CA ILE A 70 -3.52 1.71 -10.67
C ILE A 70 -2.73 2.89 -10.14
N GLN A 71 -3.02 3.27 -8.91
CA GLN A 71 -2.32 4.33 -8.19
C GLN A 71 -1.60 3.70 -7.00
N ALA A 72 -0.28 3.71 -7.07
CA ALA A 72 0.56 2.93 -6.17
C ALA A 72 1.84 3.68 -5.81
N CYS A 73 2.50 3.22 -4.76
CA CYS A 73 3.83 3.67 -4.41
C CYS A 73 4.65 2.51 -3.85
N LYS A 74 5.98 2.64 -3.96
CA LYS A 74 6.92 1.70 -3.35
C LYS A 74 7.02 1.98 -1.85
N TYR A 75 7.17 0.93 -1.07
CA TYR A 75 7.45 1.03 0.35
C TYR A 75 8.69 0.20 0.67
N PHE A 76 9.72 0.85 1.20
CA PHE A 76 10.93 0.19 1.65
C PHE A 76 11.06 0.30 3.17
N ALA A 77 11.13 -0.85 3.83
CA ALA A 77 11.14 -0.90 5.29
C ALA A 77 12.31 -0.12 5.89
N ASP A 78 13.48 -0.18 5.26
CA ASP A 78 14.68 0.51 5.73
C ASP A 78 14.66 2.04 5.53
N GLU A 79 13.75 2.55 4.73
CA GLU A 79 13.57 3.99 4.52
C GLU A 79 12.49 4.58 5.43
N ASN A 80 11.76 3.76 6.18
CA ASN A 80 10.62 4.20 7.00
C ASN A 80 10.87 3.85 8.46
N THR A 81 11.96 4.39 9.03
CA THR A 81 12.43 4.08 10.37
C THR A 81 12.09 5.15 11.40
N ASP A 82 11.44 6.25 10.98
CA ASP A 82 11.22 7.42 11.83
C ASP A 82 10.44 7.11 13.12
N LEU A 83 9.53 6.17 13.05
CA LEU A 83 8.73 5.78 14.19
C LEU A 83 9.36 4.63 14.99
N ASN A 84 10.52 4.16 14.58
CA ASN A 84 11.28 3.09 15.26
C ASN A 84 10.39 1.89 15.64
N THR A 85 9.58 1.41 14.72
CA THR A 85 8.69 0.27 14.94
C THR A 85 9.05 -0.90 14.04
N GLU A 86 8.65 -2.11 14.45
CA GLU A 86 8.79 -3.31 13.65
C GLU A 86 7.55 -3.63 12.84
N PHE A 87 6.51 -2.80 12.98
CA PHE A 87 5.21 -3.06 12.40
C PHE A 87 4.71 -1.87 11.59
N MET A 88 3.77 -2.15 10.73
CA MET A 88 3.00 -1.17 9.97
C MET A 88 1.56 -1.67 9.87
N THR A 89 0.68 -0.87 9.35
CA THR A 89 -0.66 -1.33 8.98
C THR A 89 -1.19 -0.46 7.83
N VAL A 90 -2.25 -0.93 7.19
CA VAL A 90 -2.92 -0.22 6.10
C VAL A 90 -4.40 -0.10 6.41
N GLU A 91 -5.00 0.98 5.95
CA GLU A 91 -6.44 1.19 6.07
C GLU A 91 -7.16 0.45 4.94
N ASN A 92 -8.49 0.27 5.07
CA ASN A 92 -9.30 -0.55 4.16
C ASN A 92 -9.25 -0.14 2.68
N HIS A 93 -8.87 1.11 2.39
CA HIS A 93 -8.79 1.63 1.03
C HIS A 93 -7.41 1.48 0.40
N VAL A 94 -6.53 0.72 1.05
CA VAL A 94 -5.17 0.45 0.56
C VAL A 94 -4.93 -1.05 0.56
N ASN A 95 -4.43 -1.56 -0.55
CA ASN A 95 -3.91 -2.92 -0.67
C ASN A 95 -2.39 -2.88 -0.54
N TYR A 96 -1.80 -3.95 -0.04
CA TYR A 96 -0.36 -4.13 -0.06
C TYR A 96 -0.03 -5.49 -0.69
N LEU A 97 1.13 -5.56 -1.34
CA LEU A 97 1.52 -6.73 -2.12
C LEU A 97 2.55 -7.57 -1.37
N THR A 98 2.36 -8.87 -1.38
CA THR A 98 3.29 -9.83 -0.77
C THR A 98 3.61 -10.95 -1.75
N ARG A 99 4.75 -11.62 -1.53
CA ARG A 99 5.07 -12.85 -2.25
C ARG A 99 4.21 -13.99 -1.72
N LYS A 100 3.85 -14.92 -2.61
CA LYS A 100 3.08 -16.11 -2.22
C LYS A 100 3.82 -17.01 -1.24
N ASP A 101 5.16 -17.02 -1.31
CA ASP A 101 5.98 -17.85 -0.43
C ASP A 101 6.21 -17.23 0.95
N GLY A 102 5.68 -16.04 1.19
CA GLY A 102 5.82 -15.34 2.47
C GLY A 102 7.15 -14.65 2.68
N MET A 103 8.08 -14.76 1.74
CA MET A 103 9.38 -14.09 1.85
C MET A 103 9.27 -12.61 1.48
N GLU A 104 10.11 -11.77 2.09
CA GLU A 104 10.19 -10.36 1.77
C GLU A 104 10.75 -10.15 0.36
N MET A 105 10.17 -9.21 -0.39
CA MET A 105 10.69 -8.81 -1.68
C MET A 105 11.95 -7.96 -1.53
N SER A 106 12.94 -8.20 -2.39
CA SER A 106 14.11 -7.35 -2.49
C SER A 106 13.75 -6.00 -3.11
N ARG A 107 14.65 -5.01 -2.95
CA ARG A 107 14.46 -3.71 -3.59
C ARG A 107 14.32 -3.85 -5.11
N ASN A 108 15.13 -4.72 -5.71
CA ASN A 108 15.08 -4.96 -7.15
C ASN A 108 13.75 -5.57 -7.59
N GLU A 109 13.21 -6.51 -6.82
CA GLU A 109 11.90 -7.09 -7.08
C GLU A 109 10.79 -6.04 -6.97
N ILE A 110 10.86 -5.16 -5.97
CA ILE A 110 9.91 -4.05 -5.81
C ILE A 110 9.98 -3.12 -7.01
N ASP A 111 11.18 -2.74 -7.45
CA ASP A 111 11.34 -1.84 -8.59
C ASP A 111 10.77 -2.45 -9.86
N GLN A 112 11.05 -3.71 -10.13
CA GLN A 112 10.54 -4.41 -11.32
C GLN A 112 9.02 -4.54 -11.28
N LEU A 113 8.47 -4.95 -10.14
CA LEU A 113 7.03 -5.12 -9.98
C LEU A 113 6.30 -3.78 -10.14
N PHE A 114 6.85 -2.72 -9.57
CA PHE A 114 6.26 -1.38 -9.68
C PHE A 114 6.23 -0.91 -11.14
N ASP A 115 7.34 -1.10 -11.86
CA ASP A 115 7.40 -0.72 -13.27
C ASP A 115 6.36 -1.48 -14.10
N ILE A 116 6.17 -2.76 -13.83
CA ILE A 116 5.15 -3.56 -14.51
C ILE A 116 3.75 -3.03 -14.19
N LEU A 117 3.44 -2.82 -12.91
CA LEU A 117 2.13 -2.34 -12.47
C LEU A 117 1.78 -0.97 -13.06
N MET A 118 2.76 -0.11 -13.22
CA MET A 118 2.55 1.24 -13.74
C MET A 118 2.69 1.34 -15.25
N SER A 119 2.92 0.23 -15.95
CA SER A 119 3.06 0.22 -17.40
C SER A 119 1.73 0.46 -18.11
N ASP A 120 1.82 0.97 -19.34
CA ASP A 120 0.64 1.20 -20.17
C ASP A 120 -0.10 -0.11 -20.49
N MET A 121 0.63 -1.20 -20.61
CA MET A 121 0.04 -2.52 -20.86
C MET A 121 -0.88 -2.93 -19.72
N TYR A 122 -0.46 -2.77 -18.48
CA TYR A 122 -1.29 -3.10 -17.31
C TYR A 122 -2.43 -2.12 -17.15
N GLU A 123 -2.22 -0.85 -17.45
CA GLU A 123 -3.29 0.15 -17.44
C GLU A 123 -4.42 -0.24 -18.40
N ARG A 124 -4.08 -0.66 -19.62
CA ARG A 124 -5.06 -1.13 -20.60
C ARG A 124 -5.77 -2.39 -20.11
N TYR A 125 -5.02 -3.32 -19.54
CA TYR A 125 -5.57 -4.58 -19.05
C TYR A 125 -6.57 -4.34 -17.92
N ILE A 126 -6.21 -3.54 -16.93
CA ILE A 126 -7.09 -3.28 -15.79
C ILE A 126 -8.38 -2.55 -16.23
N ARG A 127 -8.29 -1.66 -17.20
CA ARG A 127 -9.47 -0.97 -17.75
C ARG A 127 -10.40 -1.92 -18.49
N LEU A 128 -9.87 -2.98 -19.09
CA LEU A 128 -10.70 -3.98 -19.77
C LEU A 128 -11.45 -4.89 -18.79
N ILE A 129 -10.83 -5.26 -17.67
CA ILE A 129 -11.41 -6.23 -16.74
C ILE A 129 -12.12 -5.59 -15.56
N ASN A 130 -11.90 -4.31 -15.29
CA ASN A 130 -12.46 -3.63 -14.13
C ASN A 130 -13.30 -2.44 -14.56
N GLY A 131 -14.62 -2.58 -14.47
CA GLY A 131 -15.56 -1.50 -14.74
C GLY A 131 -15.96 -0.70 -13.50
N SER A 132 -15.50 -1.08 -12.31
CA SER A 132 -15.85 -0.40 -11.05
C SER A 132 -14.81 0.63 -10.66
N THR A 133 -15.10 1.39 -9.60
CA THR A 133 -14.18 2.36 -9.03
C THR A 133 -13.20 1.73 -8.04
N GLN A 134 -13.35 0.43 -7.74
CA GLN A 134 -12.50 -0.27 -6.77
C GLN A 134 -11.59 -1.26 -7.48
N ILE A 135 -10.31 -1.22 -7.10
CA ILE A 135 -9.33 -2.24 -7.46
C ILE A 135 -9.07 -3.05 -6.20
N ASN A 136 -9.64 -4.24 -6.12
CA ASN A 136 -9.52 -5.08 -4.95
C ASN A 136 -8.40 -6.11 -5.12
N ALA A 137 -8.03 -6.77 -4.02
CA ALA A 137 -6.95 -7.74 -4.03
C ALA A 137 -7.18 -8.89 -5.01
N GLY A 138 -8.43 -9.34 -5.16
CA GLY A 138 -8.77 -10.40 -6.11
C GLY A 138 -8.45 -10.03 -7.55
N GLU A 139 -8.70 -8.79 -7.94
CA GLU A 139 -8.40 -8.31 -9.30
C GLU A 139 -6.90 -8.17 -9.51
N LEU A 140 -6.17 -7.64 -8.53
CA LEU A 140 -4.71 -7.56 -8.60
C LEU A 140 -4.08 -8.95 -8.71
N ASN A 141 -4.62 -9.93 -8.00
CA ASN A 141 -4.13 -11.32 -8.06
C ASN A 141 -4.34 -11.97 -9.42
N LYS A 142 -5.29 -11.49 -10.20
CA LYS A 142 -5.57 -12.00 -11.55
C LYS A 142 -4.74 -11.35 -12.64
N LEU A 143 -4.03 -10.26 -12.34
CA LEU A 143 -3.20 -9.59 -13.33
C LEU A 143 -2.04 -10.50 -13.74
N PRO A 144 -1.80 -10.69 -15.04
CA PRO A 144 -0.66 -11.48 -15.50
C PRO A 144 0.63 -10.71 -15.23
N LEU A 145 1.52 -11.31 -14.45
CA LEU A 145 2.84 -10.75 -14.18
C LEU A 145 3.86 -11.55 -14.96
N GLN A 146 4.77 -10.86 -15.64
CA GLN A 146 5.90 -11.49 -16.27
C GLN A 146 6.83 -12.03 -15.17
N ARG A 147 7.53 -13.14 -15.51
CA ARG A 147 8.54 -13.68 -14.60
C ARG A 147 9.62 -12.64 -14.38
N MET A 148 9.83 -12.27 -13.13
CA MET A 148 10.86 -11.30 -12.77
C MET A 148 12.23 -12.00 -12.69
N GLU A 149 13.24 -11.33 -13.23
CA GLU A 149 14.62 -11.76 -13.05
C GLU A 149 15.10 -11.31 -11.68
N GLN A 150 15.79 -12.19 -11.00
CA GLN A 150 16.34 -11.90 -9.69
C GLN A 150 17.78 -11.41 -9.78
#